data_864ba5622933f9f362ac7dfbfd01b612
#
_entry.id   864ba5622933f9f362ac7dfbfd01b612
#
_cell.length_a   1.000
_cell.length_b   1.000
_cell.length_c   1.000
_cell.angle_alpha   90.00
_cell.angle_beta   90.00
_cell.angle_gamma   90.00
#
_symmetry.space_group_name_H-M   'P 1'
#
loop_
_entity.id
_entity.type
_entity.pdbx_description
1 polymer ?
#
loop_
_entity_poly.entity_id
_entity_poly.type
_entity_poly.pdbx_seq_one_letter_code
_entity_poly.pdbx_strand_id
1 'polypeptide(L)'
;LIDCVGYMVDGALGHEENEAPRLVKSPWFAQEVSFDLAAETGTRQVIREHATVGLVVTTDGSVADLPRSAYVDAEQRIIAELNDIGKPYIILLNCADPDSEDARRLAAELTEQYGRAVLPLNCTTMTVETLDKLLQTLLYEFPIREIAVRMPGWVTMLESGHWLQSAVYTAMLDFAASVRRMADLAGRRPQLG
;
A
#
# COMPACT_ATOMS: atom_id res chain seq x y z
N LEU A 1 2.11 -10.75 -11.88
CA LEU A 1 0.95 -10.45 -11.05
C LEU A 1 0.46 -11.74 -10.40
N ILE A 2 0.24 -11.70 -9.08
CA ILE A 2 -0.34 -12.81 -8.32
C ILE A 2 -1.69 -12.30 -7.83
N ASP A 3 -2.75 -13.00 -8.20
CA ASP A 3 -4.09 -12.76 -7.71
C ASP A 3 -4.34 -13.64 -6.48
N CYS A 4 -4.92 -13.07 -5.44
CA CYS A 4 -5.24 -13.73 -4.18
C CYS A 4 -6.74 -13.63 -3.93
N VAL A 5 -7.31 -14.64 -3.26
CA VAL A 5 -8.72 -14.60 -2.87
C VAL A 5 -9.03 -13.42 -1.96
N GLY A 6 -8.05 -13.02 -1.15
CA GLY A 6 -8.21 -11.93 -0.21
C GLY A 6 -8.86 -12.36 1.11
N TYR A 7 -9.34 -11.36 1.85
CA TYR A 7 -10.09 -11.57 3.09
C TYR A 7 -11.59 -11.54 2.80
N MET A 8 -12.34 -12.33 3.55
CA MET A 8 -13.79 -12.39 3.37
C MET A 8 -14.43 -11.05 3.72
N VAL A 9 -15.35 -10.66 2.87
CA VAL A 9 -16.16 -9.45 2.98
C VAL A 9 -17.52 -9.84 3.55
N ASP A 10 -18.04 -9.03 4.46
CA ASP A 10 -19.34 -9.29 5.08
C ASP A 10 -20.47 -9.39 4.03
N GLY A 11 -21.27 -10.44 4.12
CA GLY A 11 -22.32 -10.72 3.14
C GLY A 11 -21.86 -11.29 1.79
N ALA A 12 -20.56 -11.63 1.63
CA ALA A 12 -20.08 -12.29 0.42
C ALA A 12 -20.71 -13.69 0.26
N LEU A 13 -21.07 -14.04 -0.95
CA LEU A 13 -21.67 -15.34 -1.26
C LEU A 13 -20.60 -16.39 -1.57
N GLY A 14 -20.96 -17.69 -1.36
CA GLY A 14 -20.12 -18.82 -1.79
C GLY A 14 -19.12 -19.36 -0.76
N HIS A 15 -19.08 -18.80 0.44
CA HIS A 15 -18.29 -19.31 1.57
C HIS A 15 -19.06 -20.34 2.42
N GLU A 16 -20.37 -20.45 2.21
CA GLU A 16 -21.24 -21.43 2.86
C GLU A 16 -21.84 -22.38 1.83
N GLU A 17 -22.07 -23.62 2.26
CA GLU A 17 -22.76 -24.67 1.52
C GLU A 17 -23.71 -25.42 2.46
N ASN A 18 -25.00 -25.44 2.16
CA ASN A 18 -26.05 -26.04 3.00
C ASN A 18 -26.08 -25.52 4.46
N GLU A 19 -25.99 -24.20 4.63
CA GLU A 19 -25.97 -23.52 5.94
C GLU A 19 -24.75 -23.89 6.83
N ALA A 20 -23.70 -24.44 6.24
CA ALA A 20 -22.44 -24.75 6.94
C ALA A 20 -21.26 -24.14 6.19
N PRO A 21 -20.13 -23.84 6.88
CA PRO A 21 -18.92 -23.36 6.21
C PRO A 21 -18.45 -24.32 5.12
N ARG A 22 -18.27 -23.83 3.90
CA ARG A 22 -17.75 -24.62 2.78
C ARG A 22 -16.33 -25.10 3.10
N LEU A 23 -16.11 -26.41 3.09
CA LEU A 23 -14.79 -26.99 3.29
C LEU A 23 -14.03 -27.12 1.97
N VAL A 24 -12.76 -26.80 2.01
CA VAL A 24 -11.86 -26.87 0.85
C VAL A 24 -10.52 -27.51 1.21
N LYS A 25 -9.90 -28.16 0.24
CA LYS A 25 -8.51 -28.60 0.33
C LYS A 25 -7.59 -27.44 -0.01
N SER A 26 -6.60 -27.21 0.82
CA SER A 26 -5.60 -26.17 0.61
C SER A 26 -4.21 -26.76 0.78
N PRO A 27 -3.21 -26.32 -0.01
CA PRO A 27 -1.82 -26.79 0.13
C PRO A 27 -1.21 -26.54 1.51
N TRP A 28 -1.77 -25.62 2.28
CA TRP A 28 -1.26 -25.17 3.57
C TRP A 28 -1.75 -26.04 4.75
N PHE A 29 -2.72 -26.92 4.53
CA PHE A 29 -3.34 -27.73 5.59
C PHE A 29 -3.39 -29.21 5.20
N ALA A 30 -3.13 -30.08 6.19
CA ALA A 30 -3.21 -31.55 5.99
C ALA A 30 -4.64 -32.06 5.87
N GLN A 31 -5.63 -31.30 6.38
CA GLN A 31 -7.05 -31.63 6.36
C GLN A 31 -7.84 -30.51 5.66
N GLU A 32 -9.08 -30.82 5.29
CA GLU A 32 -10.01 -29.82 4.77
C GLU A 32 -10.30 -28.78 5.86
N VAL A 33 -10.30 -27.52 5.46
CA VAL A 33 -10.58 -26.37 6.33
C VAL A 33 -11.66 -25.50 5.69
N SER A 34 -12.23 -24.58 6.45
CA SER A 34 -13.20 -23.63 5.88
C SER A 34 -12.56 -22.81 4.76
N PHE A 35 -13.36 -22.44 3.78
CA PHE A 35 -12.95 -21.62 2.64
C PHE A 35 -12.28 -20.32 3.11
N ASP A 36 -12.86 -19.67 4.13
CA ASP A 36 -12.36 -18.42 4.69
C ASP A 36 -10.94 -18.57 5.26
N LEU A 37 -10.71 -19.62 6.06
CA LEU A 37 -9.38 -19.90 6.62
C LEU A 37 -8.37 -20.22 5.53
N ALA A 38 -8.76 -20.97 4.52
CA ALA A 38 -7.88 -21.29 3.37
C ALA A 38 -7.53 -20.01 2.57
N ALA A 39 -8.51 -19.15 2.32
CA ALA A 39 -8.35 -17.90 1.60
C ALA A 39 -7.41 -16.92 2.33
N GLU A 40 -7.65 -16.71 3.63
CA GLU A 40 -6.81 -15.85 4.46
C GLU A 40 -5.38 -16.37 4.56
N THR A 41 -5.21 -17.66 4.83
CA THR A 41 -3.87 -18.27 4.94
C THR A 41 -3.12 -18.19 3.62
N GLY A 42 -3.77 -18.52 2.51
CA GLY A 42 -3.16 -18.42 1.18
C GLY A 42 -2.76 -17.01 0.83
N THR A 43 -3.63 -16.03 1.08
CA THR A 43 -3.34 -14.61 0.85
C THR A 43 -2.15 -14.15 1.69
N ARG A 44 -2.12 -14.49 2.97
CA ARG A 44 -1.01 -14.17 3.88
C ARG A 44 0.32 -14.76 3.41
N GLN A 45 0.34 -16.01 2.97
CA GLN A 45 1.55 -16.66 2.45
C GLN A 45 2.05 -15.98 1.18
N VAL A 46 1.16 -15.66 0.24
CA VAL A 46 1.53 -14.92 -0.97
C VAL A 46 2.12 -13.56 -0.63
N ILE A 47 1.49 -12.82 0.26
CA ILE A 47 1.99 -11.51 0.67
C ILE A 47 3.38 -11.63 1.31
N ARG A 48 3.58 -12.60 2.20
CA ARG A 48 4.86 -12.74 2.94
C ARG A 48 5.99 -13.23 2.06
N GLU A 49 5.77 -14.28 1.28
CA GLU A 49 6.85 -15.03 0.64
C GLU A 49 7.05 -14.68 -0.83
N HIS A 50 5.98 -14.29 -1.55
CA HIS A 50 6.03 -14.14 -3.00
C HIS A 50 5.85 -12.71 -3.49
N ALA A 51 5.10 -11.86 -2.78
CA ALA A 51 4.86 -10.51 -3.21
C ALA A 51 6.04 -9.57 -2.89
N THR A 52 6.45 -8.76 -3.84
CA THR A 52 7.42 -7.66 -3.63
C THR A 52 6.68 -6.39 -3.19
N VAL A 53 5.46 -6.21 -3.67
CA VAL A 53 4.62 -5.04 -3.45
C VAL A 53 3.17 -5.47 -3.41
N GLY A 54 2.34 -4.79 -2.63
CA GLY A 54 0.91 -5.04 -2.51
C GLY A 54 0.08 -4.06 -3.34
N LEU A 55 -1.02 -4.57 -3.88
CA LEU A 55 -2.08 -3.77 -4.46
C LEU A 55 -3.38 -4.14 -3.74
N VAL A 56 -3.82 -3.28 -2.83
CA VAL A 56 -5.08 -3.48 -2.11
C VAL A 56 -6.21 -2.90 -2.95
N VAL A 57 -7.16 -3.75 -3.34
CA VAL A 57 -8.34 -3.31 -4.08
C VAL A 57 -9.52 -3.27 -3.13
N THR A 58 -10.10 -2.09 -3.00
CA THR A 58 -11.35 -1.84 -2.26
C THR A 58 -12.35 -1.11 -3.16
N THR A 59 -13.53 -0.80 -2.67
CA THR A 59 -14.60 -0.15 -3.45
C THR A 59 -15.32 0.91 -2.63
N ASP A 60 -15.95 1.86 -3.32
CA ASP A 60 -16.91 2.81 -2.75
C ASP A 60 -18.33 2.21 -2.61
N GLY A 61 -18.54 0.96 -3.08
CA GLY A 61 -19.82 0.28 -3.11
C GLY A 61 -20.60 0.47 -4.41
N SER A 62 -20.11 1.24 -5.37
CA SER A 62 -20.83 1.53 -6.62
C SER A 62 -20.66 0.47 -7.71
N VAL A 63 -19.69 -0.45 -7.55
CA VAL A 63 -19.31 -1.44 -8.58
C VAL A 63 -19.72 -2.87 -8.24
N ALA A 64 -20.32 -3.10 -7.08
CA ALA A 64 -20.74 -4.40 -6.58
C ALA A 64 -22.06 -4.28 -5.82
N ASP A 65 -22.69 -5.45 -5.58
CA ASP A 65 -24.00 -5.50 -4.91
C ASP A 65 -23.91 -5.24 -3.38
N LEU A 66 -22.70 -5.26 -2.82
CA LEU A 66 -22.47 -5.02 -1.40
C LEU A 66 -22.14 -3.55 -1.12
N PRO A 67 -22.66 -2.96 -0.02
CA PRO A 67 -22.36 -1.59 0.34
C PRO A 67 -20.90 -1.44 0.79
N ARG A 68 -20.36 -0.21 0.72
CA ARG A 68 -19.00 0.12 1.17
C ARG A 68 -18.68 -0.42 2.57
N SER A 69 -19.64 -0.34 3.50
CA SER A 69 -19.46 -0.80 4.89
C SER A 69 -19.06 -2.27 5.01
N ALA A 70 -19.49 -3.12 4.08
CA ALA A 70 -19.17 -4.54 4.08
C ALA A 70 -17.68 -4.83 3.85
N TYR A 71 -16.96 -3.90 3.19
CA TYR A 71 -15.56 -4.08 2.83
C TYR A 71 -14.58 -3.54 3.88
N VAL A 72 -15.04 -2.72 4.83
CA VAL A 72 -14.18 -1.96 5.76
C VAL A 72 -13.31 -2.88 6.61
N ASP A 73 -13.89 -3.91 7.20
CA ASP A 73 -13.17 -4.82 8.11
C ASP A 73 -12.10 -5.62 7.36
N ALA A 74 -12.42 -6.15 6.17
CA ALA A 74 -11.47 -6.87 5.33
C ALA A 74 -10.33 -5.96 4.87
N GLU A 75 -10.65 -4.70 4.49
CA GLU A 75 -9.69 -3.68 4.10
C GLU A 75 -8.73 -3.34 5.24
N GLN A 76 -9.24 -3.10 6.44
CA GLN A 76 -8.41 -2.78 7.61
C GLN A 76 -7.48 -3.94 7.99
N ARG A 77 -7.97 -5.17 7.93
CA ARG A 77 -7.19 -6.37 8.24
C ARG A 77 -6.01 -6.54 7.28
N ILE A 78 -6.22 -6.44 5.95
CA ILE A 78 -5.15 -6.58 4.97
C ILE A 78 -4.13 -5.46 5.08
N ILE A 79 -4.58 -4.21 5.33
CA ILE A 79 -3.71 -3.05 5.50
C ILE A 79 -2.84 -3.19 6.74
N ALA A 80 -3.41 -3.64 7.86
CA ALA A 80 -2.66 -3.92 9.08
C ALA A 80 -1.57 -4.97 8.84
N GLU A 81 -1.89 -6.05 8.13
CA GLU A 81 -0.94 -7.11 7.82
C GLU A 81 0.20 -6.63 6.89
N LEU A 82 -0.11 -5.85 5.87
CA LEU A 82 0.91 -5.26 4.98
C LEU A 82 1.86 -4.32 5.73
N ASN A 83 1.33 -3.55 6.68
CA ASN A 83 2.13 -2.68 7.54
C ASN A 83 3.02 -3.49 8.48
N ASP A 84 2.51 -4.55 9.11
CA ASP A 84 3.28 -5.44 10.01
C ASP A 84 4.43 -6.13 9.30
N ILE A 85 4.23 -6.52 8.04
CA ILE A 85 5.26 -7.15 7.21
C ILE A 85 6.24 -6.10 6.64
N GLY A 86 5.87 -4.82 6.64
CA GLY A 86 6.69 -3.72 6.09
C GLY A 86 6.78 -3.73 4.57
N LYS A 87 5.81 -4.32 3.86
CA LYS A 87 5.77 -4.32 2.40
C LYS A 87 5.21 -3.00 1.86
N PRO A 88 5.78 -2.45 0.78
CA PRO A 88 5.18 -1.31 0.10
C PRO A 88 3.86 -1.72 -0.56
N TYR A 89 2.86 -0.86 -0.49
CA TYR A 89 1.56 -1.06 -1.13
C TYR A 89 0.88 0.26 -1.45
N ILE A 90 -0.05 0.21 -2.38
CA ILE A 90 -1.03 1.27 -2.64
C ILE A 90 -2.44 0.71 -2.56
N ILE A 91 -3.41 1.58 -2.45
CA ILE A 91 -4.82 1.23 -2.38
C ILE A 91 -5.51 1.70 -3.66
N LEU A 92 -6.22 0.79 -4.32
CA LEU A 92 -7.13 1.11 -5.41
C LEU A 92 -8.55 1.20 -4.87
N LEU A 93 -9.17 2.35 -5.03
CA LEU A 93 -10.58 2.53 -4.78
C LEU A 93 -11.34 2.30 -6.09
N ASN A 94 -11.84 1.07 -6.28
CA ASN A 94 -12.62 0.73 -7.46
C ASN A 94 -14.03 1.34 -7.36
N CYS A 95 -14.36 2.23 -8.28
CA CYS A 95 -15.62 2.96 -8.32
C CYS A 95 -16.13 3.12 -9.75
N ALA A 96 -17.44 3.24 -9.90
CA ALA A 96 -18.08 3.39 -11.22
C ALA A 96 -17.69 4.72 -11.88
N ASP A 97 -17.60 5.80 -11.08
CA ASP A 97 -17.17 7.13 -11.52
C ASP A 97 -16.02 7.65 -10.63
N PRO A 98 -14.75 7.43 -11.05
CA PRO A 98 -13.58 7.89 -10.32
C PRO A 98 -13.43 9.41 -10.22
N ASP A 99 -14.09 10.14 -11.11
CA ASP A 99 -14.02 11.58 -11.18
C ASP A 99 -15.09 12.28 -10.34
N SER A 100 -16.02 11.54 -9.77
CA SER A 100 -17.05 12.08 -8.87
C SER A 100 -16.43 12.72 -7.63
N GLU A 101 -17.13 13.72 -7.08
CA GLU A 101 -16.70 14.41 -5.85
C GLU A 101 -16.66 13.44 -4.66
N ASP A 102 -17.62 12.51 -4.59
CA ASP A 102 -17.70 11.51 -3.52
C ASP A 102 -16.54 10.52 -3.56
N ALA A 103 -16.18 10.01 -4.74
CA ALA A 103 -15.04 9.10 -4.90
C ALA A 103 -13.72 9.79 -4.53
N ARG A 104 -13.53 11.04 -4.94
CA ARG A 104 -12.34 11.83 -4.60
C ARG A 104 -12.27 12.15 -3.12
N ARG A 105 -13.39 12.50 -2.49
CA ARG A 105 -13.47 12.73 -1.04
C ARG A 105 -13.10 11.46 -0.28
N LEU A 106 -13.72 10.33 -0.60
CA LEU A 106 -13.43 9.05 0.04
C LEU A 106 -11.96 8.64 -0.15
N ALA A 107 -11.40 8.82 -1.34
CA ALA A 107 -9.98 8.55 -1.57
C ALA A 107 -9.05 9.42 -0.72
N ALA A 108 -9.40 10.69 -0.51
CA ALA A 108 -8.65 11.61 0.36
C ALA A 108 -8.75 11.19 1.84
N GLU A 109 -9.95 10.84 2.32
CA GLU A 109 -10.18 10.34 3.68
C GLU A 109 -9.38 9.06 3.95
N LEU A 110 -9.41 8.10 3.03
CA LEU A 110 -8.63 6.87 3.15
C LEU A 110 -7.11 7.11 3.07
N THR A 111 -6.69 8.08 2.26
CA THR A 111 -5.26 8.47 2.19
C THR A 111 -4.79 9.04 3.52
N GLU A 112 -5.59 9.88 4.17
CA GLU A 112 -5.29 10.42 5.50
C GLU A 112 -5.30 9.31 6.56
N GLN A 113 -6.32 8.45 6.53
CA GLN A 113 -6.48 7.36 7.49
C GLN A 113 -5.32 6.36 7.47
N TYR A 114 -4.88 5.93 6.28
CA TYR A 114 -3.87 4.88 6.13
C TYR A 114 -2.46 5.40 5.88
N GLY A 115 -2.30 6.69 5.61
CA GLY A 115 -0.99 7.29 5.27
C GLY A 115 -0.37 6.68 4.01
N ARG A 116 -1.20 6.20 3.07
CA ARG A 116 -0.83 5.56 1.81
C ARG A 116 -1.58 6.16 0.64
N ALA A 117 -0.99 6.08 -0.54
CA ALA A 117 -1.67 6.55 -1.74
C ALA A 117 -2.93 5.73 -2.03
N VAL A 118 -4.04 6.41 -2.22
CA VAL A 118 -5.32 5.84 -2.64
C VAL A 118 -5.67 6.40 -4.00
N LEU A 119 -5.85 5.51 -4.98
CA LEU A 119 -6.17 5.87 -6.36
C LEU A 119 -7.62 5.47 -6.67
N PRO A 120 -8.53 6.44 -6.83
CA PRO A 120 -9.85 6.16 -7.37
C PRO A 120 -9.71 5.82 -8.86
N LEU A 121 -10.27 4.70 -9.28
CA LEU A 121 -10.31 4.28 -10.67
C LEU A 121 -11.44 3.27 -10.92
N ASN A 122 -11.81 3.12 -12.18
CA ASN A 122 -12.73 2.08 -12.61
C ASN A 122 -11.92 0.93 -13.24
N CYS A 123 -11.89 -0.22 -12.56
CA CYS A 123 -11.11 -1.38 -13.01
C CYS A 123 -11.58 -1.94 -14.36
N THR A 124 -12.85 -1.71 -14.74
CA THR A 124 -13.40 -2.23 -16.01
C THR A 124 -13.05 -1.37 -17.23
N THR A 125 -12.73 -0.09 -17.00
CA THR A 125 -12.39 0.88 -18.05
C THR A 125 -10.96 1.38 -17.97
N MET A 126 -10.08 0.61 -17.34
CA MET A 126 -8.67 0.98 -17.14
C MET A 126 -7.97 1.14 -18.49
N THR A 127 -7.32 2.29 -18.68
CA THR A 127 -6.49 2.60 -19.85
C THR A 127 -5.02 2.36 -19.55
N VAL A 128 -4.19 2.41 -20.59
CA VAL A 128 -2.72 2.34 -20.46
C VAL A 128 -2.20 3.51 -19.58
N GLU A 129 -2.74 4.71 -19.79
CA GLU A 129 -2.37 5.90 -19.01
C GLU A 129 -2.71 5.74 -17.52
N THR A 130 -3.88 5.14 -17.22
CA THR A 130 -4.28 4.83 -15.85
C THR A 130 -3.34 3.81 -15.22
N LEU A 131 -2.95 2.78 -15.99
CA LEU A 131 -1.99 1.77 -15.53
C LEU A 131 -0.61 2.38 -15.27
N ASP A 132 -0.12 3.24 -16.16
CA ASP A 132 1.16 3.94 -15.99
C ASP A 132 1.15 4.80 -14.72
N LYS A 133 0.07 5.54 -14.48
CA LYS A 133 -0.10 6.33 -13.25
C LYS A 133 -0.11 5.44 -12.00
N LEU A 134 -0.76 4.29 -12.05
CA LEU A 134 -0.78 3.31 -10.98
C LEU A 134 0.63 2.80 -10.68
N LEU A 135 1.37 2.38 -11.71
CA LEU A 135 2.74 1.89 -11.57
C LEU A 135 3.70 2.97 -11.05
N GLN A 136 3.57 4.21 -11.53
CA GLN A 136 4.33 5.34 -11.01
C GLN A 136 4.03 5.59 -9.53
N THR A 137 2.76 5.61 -9.14
CA THR A 137 2.36 5.79 -7.74
C THR A 137 2.91 4.68 -6.87
N LEU A 138 2.87 3.44 -7.36
CA LEU A 138 3.42 2.28 -6.68
C LEU A 138 4.93 2.41 -6.43
N LEU A 139 5.69 2.91 -7.41
CA LEU A 139 7.13 3.14 -7.28
C LEU A 139 7.45 4.16 -6.17
N TYR A 140 6.59 5.15 -5.95
CA TYR A 140 6.78 6.13 -4.87
C TYR A 140 6.60 5.53 -3.46
N GLU A 141 5.94 4.40 -3.32
CA GLU A 141 5.80 3.71 -2.02
C GLU A 141 7.01 2.85 -1.64
N PHE A 142 7.97 2.65 -2.56
CA PHE A 142 9.17 1.88 -2.24
C PHE A 142 10.04 2.58 -1.19
N PRO A 143 10.58 1.81 -0.22
CA PRO A 143 11.46 2.36 0.80
C PRO A 143 12.80 2.80 0.21
N ILE A 144 13.31 3.93 0.68
CA ILE A 144 14.68 4.35 0.39
C ILE A 144 15.62 3.57 1.31
N ARG A 145 16.60 2.92 0.72
CA ARG A 145 17.60 2.13 1.44
C ARG A 145 18.90 2.88 1.68
N GLU A 146 19.24 3.80 0.79
CA GLU A 146 20.49 4.52 0.82
C GLU A 146 20.31 5.95 0.29
N ILE A 147 20.91 6.91 0.98
CA ILE A 147 21.00 8.30 0.55
C ILE A 147 22.48 8.66 0.46
N ALA A 148 22.98 8.81 -0.77
CA ALA A 148 24.36 9.25 -1.00
C ALA A 148 24.41 10.77 -1.08
N VAL A 149 25.15 11.39 -0.15
CA VAL A 149 25.36 12.84 -0.13
C VAL A 149 26.77 13.15 -0.59
N ARG A 150 26.91 13.95 -1.63
CA ARG A 150 28.21 14.47 -2.08
C ARG A 150 28.47 15.83 -1.48
N MET A 151 29.53 15.92 -0.70
CA MET A 151 29.97 17.19 -0.10
C MET A 151 31.18 17.75 -0.84
N PRO A 152 31.30 19.09 -0.93
CA PRO A 152 32.53 19.70 -1.36
C PRO A 152 33.71 19.35 -0.43
N GLY A 153 34.93 19.12 -0.99
CA GLY A 153 36.07 18.65 -0.22
C GLY A 153 36.49 19.59 0.93
N TRP A 154 36.19 20.88 0.83
CA TRP A 154 36.50 21.80 1.90
C TRP A 154 35.71 21.55 3.20
N VAL A 155 34.49 20.96 3.11
CA VAL A 155 33.70 20.60 4.30
C VAL A 155 34.39 19.48 5.09
N THR A 156 34.97 18.51 4.37
CA THR A 156 35.66 17.38 4.99
C THR A 156 37.04 17.73 5.53
N MET A 157 37.60 18.86 5.10
CA MET A 157 38.89 19.38 5.57
C MET A 157 38.79 20.28 6.81
N LEU A 158 37.56 20.61 7.24
CA LEU A 158 37.36 21.37 8.48
C LEU A 158 37.78 20.52 9.68
N GLU A 159 38.35 21.16 10.72
CA GLU A 159 38.71 20.48 11.96
C GLU A 159 37.51 19.79 12.60
N SER A 160 37.75 18.65 13.23
CA SER A 160 36.74 17.92 13.98
C SER A 160 36.13 18.81 15.06
N GLY A 161 34.81 18.98 15.04
CA GLY A 161 34.08 19.85 15.96
C GLY A 161 33.87 21.28 15.45
N HIS A 162 34.33 21.61 14.24
CA HIS A 162 34.01 22.91 13.64
C HIS A 162 32.48 23.04 13.48
N TRP A 163 31.93 24.17 13.93
CA TRP A 163 30.51 24.42 14.00
C TRP A 163 29.79 24.19 12.65
N LEU A 164 30.40 24.60 11.54
CA LEU A 164 29.83 24.45 10.20
C LEU A 164 29.78 22.97 9.76
N GLN A 165 30.83 22.20 10.06
CA GLN A 165 30.85 20.76 9.81
C GLN A 165 29.74 20.06 10.59
N SER A 166 29.60 20.37 11.88
CA SER A 166 28.55 19.84 12.74
C SER A 166 27.14 20.18 12.23
N ALA A 167 26.94 21.45 11.81
CA ALA A 167 25.65 21.90 11.26
C ALA A 167 25.28 21.14 9.98
N VAL A 168 26.24 20.93 9.06
CA VAL A 168 26.02 20.18 7.83
C VAL A 168 25.66 18.72 8.13
N TYR A 169 26.41 18.06 9.02
CA TYR A 169 26.13 16.66 9.39
C TYR A 169 24.77 16.52 10.09
N THR A 170 24.42 17.45 10.99
CA THR A 170 23.11 17.43 11.63
C THR A 170 21.99 17.58 10.61
N ALA A 171 22.09 18.56 9.70
CA ALA A 171 21.09 18.73 8.63
C ALA A 171 20.96 17.50 7.73
N MET A 172 22.07 16.82 7.44
CA MET A 172 22.04 15.56 6.66
C MET A 172 21.34 14.43 7.41
N LEU A 173 21.60 14.27 8.71
CA LEU A 173 20.98 13.26 9.54
C LEU A 173 19.48 13.54 9.69
N ASP A 174 19.09 14.79 9.92
CA ASP A 174 17.69 15.21 10.03
C ASP A 174 16.94 14.95 8.71
N PHE A 175 17.57 15.28 7.58
CA PHE A 175 17.02 14.99 6.26
C PHE A 175 16.85 13.48 6.07
N ALA A 176 17.88 12.68 6.33
CA ALA A 176 17.83 11.22 6.18
C ALA A 176 16.77 10.60 7.09
N ALA A 177 16.61 11.07 8.33
CA ALA A 177 15.58 10.60 9.25
C ALA A 177 14.16 10.94 8.80
N SER A 178 14.00 12.02 8.01
CA SER A 178 12.70 12.49 7.50
C SER A 178 12.25 11.82 6.20
N VAL A 179 13.12 11.02 5.56
CA VAL A 179 12.87 10.41 4.25
C VAL A 179 12.87 8.89 4.40
N ARG A 180 11.71 8.27 4.25
CA ARG A 180 11.55 6.82 4.36
C ARG A 180 11.17 6.15 3.04
N ARG A 181 10.40 6.85 2.21
CA ARG A 181 9.88 6.38 0.91
C ARG A 181 10.26 7.36 -0.18
N MET A 182 10.21 6.89 -1.43
CA MET A 182 10.40 7.77 -2.60
C MET A 182 9.38 8.92 -2.63
N ALA A 183 8.15 8.68 -2.15
CA ALA A 183 7.12 9.71 -2.02
C ALA A 183 7.55 10.90 -1.15
N ASP A 184 8.36 10.67 -0.13
CA ASP A 184 8.84 11.72 0.78
C ASP A 184 9.81 12.70 0.09
N LEU A 185 10.36 12.33 -1.07
CA LEU A 185 11.22 13.17 -1.92
C LEU A 185 10.44 13.98 -2.95
N ALA A 186 9.27 13.52 -3.38
CA ALA A 186 8.54 14.10 -4.51
C ALA A 186 8.09 15.56 -4.30
N GLY A 187 7.96 16.01 -3.04
CA GLY A 187 7.62 17.39 -2.68
C GLY A 187 8.80 18.26 -2.24
N ARG A 188 9.99 17.67 -2.11
CA ARG A 188 11.17 18.38 -1.58
C ARG A 188 12.18 18.65 -2.68
N ARG A 189 11.96 19.72 -3.46
CA ARG A 189 13.08 20.33 -4.18
C ARG A 189 14.04 20.88 -3.13
N PRO A 190 15.35 20.49 -3.13
CA PRO A 190 16.31 21.15 -2.27
C PRO A 190 16.29 22.64 -2.63
N GLN A 191 15.83 23.48 -1.70
CA GLN A 191 16.05 24.90 -1.80
C GLN A 191 17.54 25.11 -1.51
N LEU A 192 18.33 25.07 -2.57
CA LEU A 192 19.68 25.58 -2.55
C LEU A 192 19.55 27.10 -2.55
N GLY A 193 19.68 27.71 -1.35
CA GLY A 193 19.95 29.11 -1.19
C GLY A 193 21.42 29.40 -1.49
#